data_ad743ff1c2979f7c7ef4bcecfafe3b0e
#
_entry.id   ad743ff1c2979f7c7ef4bcecfafe3b0e
#
_cell.length_a   1.000
_cell.length_b   1.000
_cell.length_c   1.000
_cell.angle_alpha   90.00
_cell.angle_beta   90.00
_cell.angle_gamma   90.00
#
_symmetry.space_group_name_H-M   'P 1'
#
loop_
_entity.id
_entity.type
_entity.pdbx_description
1 polymer ?
#
loop_
_entity_poly.entity_id
_entity_poly.type
_entity_poly.pdbx_seq_one_letter_code
_entity_poly.pdbx_strand_id
1 'polypeptide(L)'
;MGKNRTIVLGAVLVATLLTGCGGQDAVLEQHAEAEATSSPETTEVPAFHFESGTLELGDFDPQTLGDDLFDPCTEISEEEFAAAGITGVENEPALYRGNAQGCRTDQPEPAVTRTVIGARTTSEDAANAADYEFSFVESSVDGMYTFKNPIANPYMCIAQVDTQRGGLAIGISVSGLKKEKIDPCKVAVSELSNLYRSINNG
;
A
#
# COMPACT_ATOMS: atom_id res chain seq x y z
N MET A 1 -19.72 45.16 4.49
CA MET A 1 -21.05 44.69 4.82
C MET A 1 -20.91 43.23 5.18
N GLY A 2 -20.76 42.78 6.34
CA GLY A 2 -21.41 43.07 7.60
C GLY A 2 -22.58 42.12 7.80
N LYS A 3 -22.37 40.99 8.53
CA LYS A 3 -23.34 40.49 9.50
C LYS A 3 -22.79 39.33 10.35
N ASN A 4 -22.59 39.72 11.62
CA ASN A 4 -22.47 38.85 12.80
C ASN A 4 -23.73 38.02 13.01
N ARG A 5 -23.61 36.89 13.67
CA ARG A 5 -24.56 36.33 14.67
C ARG A 5 -23.97 35.05 15.23
N THR A 6 -23.69 34.93 16.43
CA THR A 6 -24.29 35.05 17.76
C THR A 6 -24.13 33.65 18.42
N ILE A 7 -23.45 33.69 19.55
CA ILE A 7 -23.15 32.68 20.55
C ILE A 7 -24.46 32.18 21.20
N VAL A 8 -24.61 30.89 21.48
CA VAL A 8 -25.51 30.36 22.52
C VAL A 8 -24.72 29.40 23.41
N LEU A 9 -24.47 29.88 24.63
CA LEU A 9 -24.09 29.06 25.78
C LEU A 9 -25.32 28.27 26.26
N GLY A 10 -25.13 27.02 26.63
CA GLY A 10 -26.10 26.22 27.34
C GLY A 10 -25.38 25.34 28.35
N ALA A 11 -25.26 25.81 29.57
CA ALA A 11 -24.83 25.05 30.74
C ALA A 11 -26.04 24.33 31.35
N VAL A 12 -25.95 23.02 31.59
CA VAL A 12 -26.84 22.33 32.52
C VAL A 12 -26.02 21.45 33.44
N LEU A 13 -25.97 21.89 34.68
CA LEU A 13 -25.52 21.17 35.88
C LEU A 13 -26.69 20.33 36.37
N VAL A 14 -26.50 19.03 36.62
CA VAL A 14 -27.35 18.27 37.54
C VAL A 14 -26.46 17.41 38.42
N ALA A 15 -26.40 17.80 39.67
CA ALA A 15 -25.84 17.04 40.76
C ALA A 15 -26.99 16.26 41.45
N THR A 16 -26.85 14.95 41.65
CA THR A 16 -27.65 14.22 42.63
C THR A 16 -26.74 13.29 43.42
N LEU A 17 -26.56 13.70 44.68
CA LEU A 17 -26.09 12.87 45.81
C LEU A 17 -27.20 11.96 46.29
N LEU A 18 -26.93 10.67 46.48
CA LEU A 18 -27.69 9.83 47.38
C LEU A 18 -26.75 8.86 48.11
N THR A 19 -26.57 9.16 49.37
CA THR A 19 -26.00 8.32 50.43
C THR A 19 -26.95 7.18 50.78
N GLY A 20 -26.41 5.98 50.93
CA GLY A 20 -27.11 4.81 51.50
C GLY A 20 -26.13 3.89 52.20
N CYS A 21 -26.13 3.97 53.54
CA CYS A 21 -25.42 3.11 54.48
C CYS A 21 -26.30 1.91 54.87
N GLY A 22 -25.73 0.76 55.14
CA GLY A 22 -26.38 -0.43 55.79
C GLY A 22 -25.82 -1.73 55.23
N GLY A 23 -24.94 -2.45 55.83
CA GLY A 23 -25.03 -3.28 57.02
C GLY A 23 -24.90 -4.75 56.64
N GLN A 24 -23.77 -5.36 56.98
CA GLN A 24 -23.48 -6.67 57.60
C GLN A 24 -23.80 -8.00 56.86
N ASP A 25 -22.74 -8.77 56.90
CA ASP A 25 -22.56 -10.21 57.12
C ASP A 25 -22.42 -11.14 55.92
N ALA A 26 -21.15 -11.52 55.75
CA ALA A 26 -20.62 -12.87 55.61
C ALA A 26 -21.31 -13.86 54.65
N VAL A 27 -20.55 -14.21 53.60
CA VAL A 27 -20.12 -15.61 53.36
C VAL A 27 -18.99 -15.56 52.34
N LEU A 28 -17.85 -16.15 52.70
CA LEU A 28 -16.72 -16.46 51.83
C LEU A 28 -17.13 -17.50 50.79
N GLU A 29 -17.30 -17.11 49.57
CA GLU A 29 -17.16 -18.01 48.42
C GLU A 29 -16.12 -17.41 47.48
N GLN A 30 -14.95 -18.03 47.51
CA GLN A 30 -13.87 -17.82 46.53
C GLN A 30 -14.37 -18.28 45.17
N HIS A 31 -14.94 -17.37 44.39
CA HIS A 31 -14.95 -17.52 42.96
C HIS A 31 -13.60 -17.00 42.47
N ALA A 32 -12.73 -17.93 42.07
CA ALA A 32 -11.61 -17.65 41.25
C ALA A 32 -12.13 -17.08 39.91
N GLU A 33 -12.20 -15.76 39.85
CA GLU A 33 -12.37 -15.03 38.62
C GLU A 33 -11.11 -15.30 37.79
N ALA A 34 -11.24 -16.20 36.82
CA ALA A 34 -10.25 -16.36 35.77
C ALA A 34 -10.24 -15.03 35.00
N GLU A 35 -9.29 -14.17 35.34
CA GLU A 35 -8.90 -13.06 34.47
C GLU A 35 -8.53 -13.69 33.12
N ALA A 36 -9.46 -13.62 32.17
CA ALA A 36 -9.17 -13.82 30.78
C ALA A 36 -8.20 -12.69 30.39
N THR A 37 -6.92 -12.98 30.49
CA THR A 37 -5.88 -12.16 29.88
C THR A 37 -6.16 -12.18 28.38
N SER A 38 -6.93 -11.22 27.89
CA SER A 38 -6.99 -10.91 26.48
C SER A 38 -5.61 -10.41 26.11
N SER A 39 -4.79 -11.31 25.56
CA SER A 39 -3.58 -10.94 24.83
C SER A 39 -4.01 -9.91 23.79
N PRO A 40 -3.38 -8.73 23.69
CA PRO A 40 -3.68 -7.83 22.59
C PRO A 40 -3.37 -8.60 21.30
N GLU A 41 -4.40 -8.79 20.48
CA GLU A 41 -4.24 -9.28 19.11
C GLU A 41 -3.38 -8.22 18.41
N THR A 42 -2.10 -8.49 18.30
CA THR A 42 -1.19 -7.66 17.50
C THR A 42 -1.63 -7.89 16.06
N THR A 43 -2.43 -6.98 15.52
CA THR A 43 -2.76 -6.98 14.10
C THR A 43 -1.45 -6.75 13.37
N GLU A 44 -0.91 -7.79 12.79
CA GLU A 44 0.32 -7.72 12.00
C GLU A 44 0.04 -6.80 10.80
N VAL A 45 0.88 -5.78 10.62
CA VAL A 45 0.76 -4.86 9.50
C VAL A 45 1.14 -5.62 8.24
N PRO A 46 0.31 -5.61 7.19
CA PRO A 46 0.68 -6.26 5.93
C PRO A 46 1.98 -5.69 5.38
N ALA A 47 2.87 -6.56 4.88
CA ALA A 47 4.20 -6.16 4.44
C ALA A 47 4.75 -7.11 3.37
N PHE A 48 5.79 -6.67 2.66
CA PHE A 48 6.71 -7.53 1.93
C PHE A 48 7.89 -7.87 2.85
N HIS A 49 8.24 -9.13 2.95
CA HIS A 49 9.35 -9.62 3.77
C HIS A 49 10.53 -10.01 2.89
N PHE A 50 11.23 -9.00 2.36
CA PHE A 50 12.44 -9.21 1.55
C PHE A 50 13.63 -9.63 2.40
N GLU A 51 14.63 -10.26 1.78
CA GLU A 51 15.92 -10.56 2.44
C GLU A 51 16.61 -9.28 2.94
N SER A 52 16.44 -8.17 2.23
CA SER A 52 16.97 -6.86 2.61
C SER A 52 16.25 -6.22 3.81
N GLY A 53 15.03 -6.68 4.13
CA GLY A 53 14.21 -6.16 5.23
C GLY A 53 12.73 -6.18 4.94
N THR A 54 11.95 -5.78 5.93
CA THR A 54 10.49 -5.69 5.83
C THR A 54 10.09 -4.34 5.26
N LEU A 55 9.24 -4.37 4.24
CA LEU A 55 8.62 -3.21 3.61
C LEU A 55 7.12 -3.19 3.95
N GLU A 56 6.75 -2.45 4.99
CA GLU A 56 5.37 -2.37 5.47
C GLU A 56 4.47 -1.61 4.50
N LEU A 57 3.25 -2.12 4.28
CA LEU A 57 2.23 -1.41 3.54
C LEU A 57 1.69 -0.25 4.37
N GLY A 58 1.42 0.88 3.74
CA GLY A 58 0.86 2.05 4.40
C GLY A 58 1.16 3.35 3.67
N ASP A 59 0.53 4.40 4.14
CA ASP A 59 0.69 5.74 3.59
C ASP A 59 2.10 6.26 3.83
N PHE A 60 2.60 7.08 2.93
CA PHE A 60 3.88 7.78 3.04
C PHE A 60 3.74 9.23 2.60
N ASP A 61 4.65 10.08 3.08
CA ASP A 61 4.75 11.47 2.63
C ASP A 61 5.94 11.63 1.68
N PRO A 62 5.71 11.90 0.39
CA PRO A 62 6.78 12.08 -0.59
C PRO A 62 7.80 13.17 -0.25
N GLN A 63 7.39 14.17 0.56
CA GLN A 63 8.24 15.31 0.92
C GLN A 63 9.22 14.96 2.04
N THR A 64 8.84 14.04 2.93
CA THR A 64 9.67 13.63 4.07
C THR A 64 10.47 12.36 3.80
N LEU A 65 10.15 11.65 2.72
CA LEU A 65 10.79 10.37 2.36
C LEU A 65 12.31 10.50 2.10
N GLY A 66 12.81 11.67 1.68
CA GLY A 66 14.25 11.92 1.49
C GLY A 66 14.92 10.87 0.58
N ASP A 67 16.02 10.30 1.06
CA ASP A 67 16.76 9.24 0.34
C ASP A 67 16.26 7.82 0.72
N ASP A 68 15.19 7.71 1.53
CA ASP A 68 14.63 6.44 2.01
C ASP A 68 13.62 5.79 1.03
N LEU A 69 13.53 6.30 -0.18
CA LEU A 69 12.73 5.67 -1.23
C LEU A 69 13.22 4.24 -1.48
N PHE A 70 12.30 3.29 -1.40
CA PHE A 70 12.60 1.87 -1.68
C PHE A 70 13.10 1.72 -3.12
N ASP A 71 14.30 1.14 -3.27
CA ASP A 71 14.90 0.84 -4.56
C ASP A 71 14.76 -0.64 -4.90
N PRO A 72 13.75 -1.03 -5.70
CA PRO A 72 13.54 -2.43 -6.02
C PRO A 72 14.71 -3.08 -6.75
N CYS A 73 15.56 -2.28 -7.41
CA CYS A 73 16.67 -2.80 -8.20
C CYS A 73 17.87 -3.25 -7.37
N THR A 74 17.97 -2.76 -6.14
CA THR A 74 19.08 -3.05 -5.23
C THR A 74 18.64 -3.73 -3.94
N GLU A 75 17.36 -3.62 -3.59
CA GLU A 75 16.81 -4.14 -2.33
C GLU A 75 16.04 -5.45 -2.50
N ILE A 76 15.68 -5.85 -3.72
CA ILE A 76 15.10 -7.17 -4.02
C ILE A 76 16.20 -8.02 -4.66
N SER A 77 16.48 -9.20 -4.10
CA SER A 77 17.50 -10.10 -4.63
C SER A 77 17.07 -10.75 -5.96
N GLU A 78 18.06 -11.24 -6.73
CA GLU A 78 17.77 -11.96 -7.98
C GLU A 78 16.95 -13.23 -7.73
N GLU A 79 17.19 -13.91 -6.61
CA GLU A 79 16.45 -15.09 -6.18
C GLU A 79 14.99 -14.77 -5.87
N GLU A 80 14.72 -13.68 -5.20
CA GLU A 80 13.37 -13.22 -4.89
C GLU A 80 12.61 -12.82 -6.15
N PHE A 81 13.26 -12.09 -7.06
CA PHE A 81 12.68 -11.80 -8.37
C PHE A 81 12.39 -13.07 -9.17
N ALA A 82 13.34 -14.01 -9.20
CA ALA A 82 13.17 -15.27 -9.92
C ALA A 82 12.02 -16.11 -9.34
N ALA A 83 11.84 -16.14 -8.02
CA ALA A 83 10.70 -16.79 -7.36
C ALA A 83 9.35 -16.21 -7.78
N ALA A 84 9.31 -14.92 -8.11
CA ALA A 84 8.14 -14.24 -8.67
C ALA A 84 8.00 -14.39 -10.20
N GLY A 85 8.94 -15.07 -10.88
CA GLY A 85 8.98 -15.19 -12.34
C GLY A 85 9.52 -13.94 -13.04
N ILE A 86 10.30 -13.12 -12.33
CA ILE A 86 10.95 -11.91 -12.84
C ILE A 86 12.43 -12.20 -13.02
N THR A 87 12.95 -12.05 -14.24
CA THR A 87 14.35 -12.31 -14.58
C THR A 87 14.95 -11.14 -15.36
N GLY A 88 16.29 -11.13 -15.49
CA GLY A 88 17.02 -10.13 -16.29
C GLY A 88 16.84 -8.72 -15.73
N VAL A 89 16.92 -8.58 -14.41
CA VAL A 89 16.75 -7.29 -13.74
C VAL A 89 17.97 -6.42 -13.97
N GLU A 90 17.76 -5.25 -14.61
CA GLU A 90 18.80 -4.27 -14.89
C GLU A 90 18.37 -2.91 -14.35
N ASN A 91 19.24 -2.27 -13.57
CA ASN A 91 19.00 -0.91 -13.11
C ASN A 91 18.97 0.05 -14.30
N GLU A 92 17.91 0.87 -14.39
CA GLU A 92 17.72 1.86 -15.45
C GLU A 92 17.44 3.25 -14.87
N PRO A 93 18.44 3.95 -14.32
CA PRO A 93 18.26 5.23 -13.63
C PRO A 93 17.64 6.33 -14.49
N ALA A 94 17.69 6.18 -15.83
CA ALA A 94 17.17 7.17 -16.75
C ALA A 94 15.64 7.15 -16.91
N LEU A 95 14.97 6.09 -16.46
CA LEU A 95 13.52 5.92 -16.67
C LEU A 95 12.68 6.91 -15.84
N TYR A 96 13.16 7.35 -14.67
CA TYR A 96 12.30 8.01 -13.69
C TYR A 96 12.93 9.23 -13.00
N ARG A 97 13.50 10.12 -13.73
CA ARG A 97 14.14 11.41 -13.37
C ARG A 97 13.70 11.99 -12.01
N GLY A 98 14.20 11.44 -10.91
CA GLY A 98 14.14 12.03 -9.56
C GLY A 98 12.87 11.72 -8.75
N ASN A 99 11.77 11.26 -9.35
CA ASN A 99 10.53 10.92 -8.65
C ASN A 99 10.31 9.40 -8.49
N ALA A 100 11.19 8.60 -9.08
CA ALA A 100 11.12 7.16 -8.98
C ALA A 100 12.49 6.54 -9.25
N GLN A 101 12.65 5.31 -8.77
CA GLN A 101 13.74 4.41 -9.12
C GLN A 101 13.15 3.20 -9.83
N GLY A 102 13.83 2.60 -10.77
CA GLY A 102 13.23 1.50 -11.49
C GLY A 102 14.23 0.63 -12.21
N CYS A 103 13.85 -0.63 -12.34
CA CYS A 103 14.59 -1.65 -13.09
C CYS A 103 13.76 -2.12 -14.26
N ARG A 104 14.48 -2.30 -15.36
CA ARG A 104 13.97 -3.07 -16.49
C ARG A 104 14.18 -4.54 -16.22
N THR A 105 13.35 -5.39 -16.80
CA THR A 105 13.45 -6.85 -16.67
C THR A 105 13.35 -7.48 -18.05
N ASP A 106 13.64 -8.78 -18.12
CA ASP A 106 13.28 -9.56 -19.30
C ASP A 106 11.80 -9.42 -19.62
N GLN A 107 11.47 -9.48 -20.90
CA GLN A 107 10.08 -9.44 -21.34
C GLN A 107 9.32 -10.69 -20.89
N PRO A 108 8.21 -10.57 -20.15
CA PRO A 108 7.43 -11.74 -19.74
C PRO A 108 6.86 -12.51 -20.93
N GLU A 109 6.60 -11.78 -22.03
CA GLU A 109 6.25 -12.36 -23.34
C GLU A 109 6.59 -11.36 -24.46
N PRO A 110 6.71 -11.80 -25.74
CA PRO A 110 6.99 -10.91 -26.84
C PRO A 110 5.99 -9.75 -26.94
N ALA A 111 6.52 -8.52 -27.08
CA ALA A 111 5.77 -7.27 -27.15
C ALA A 111 5.20 -6.76 -25.81
N VAL A 112 5.53 -7.37 -24.69
CA VAL A 112 5.22 -6.88 -23.33
C VAL A 112 6.51 -6.47 -22.65
N THR A 113 6.60 -5.22 -22.23
CA THR A 113 7.71 -4.69 -21.43
C THR A 113 7.26 -4.54 -19.99
N ARG A 114 8.08 -5.02 -19.07
CA ARG A 114 7.86 -4.90 -17.61
C ARG A 114 8.93 -4.00 -17.00
N THR A 115 8.54 -3.21 -16.03
CA THR A 115 9.41 -2.40 -15.20
C THR A 115 8.97 -2.54 -13.74
N VAL A 116 9.91 -2.72 -12.82
CA VAL A 116 9.66 -2.68 -11.37
C VAL A 116 10.08 -1.30 -10.86
N ILE A 117 9.26 -0.67 -10.05
CA ILE A 117 9.35 0.77 -9.76
C ILE A 117 9.21 1.00 -8.26
N GLY A 118 10.13 1.78 -7.68
CA GLY A 118 9.95 2.48 -6.43
C GLY A 118 9.56 3.93 -6.71
N ALA A 119 8.37 4.37 -6.31
CA ALA A 119 7.81 5.67 -6.71
C ALA A 119 7.51 6.59 -5.53
N ARG A 120 7.66 7.91 -5.75
CA ARG A 120 7.19 8.95 -4.80
C ARG A 120 5.73 9.36 -5.04
N THR A 121 5.07 8.78 -6.02
CA THR A 121 3.66 9.03 -6.32
C THR A 121 2.81 8.24 -5.36
N THR A 122 1.93 8.92 -4.61
CA THR A 122 0.96 8.27 -3.73
C THR A 122 -0.31 7.88 -4.48
N SER A 123 -1.16 7.05 -3.85
CA SER A 123 -2.51 6.75 -4.35
C SER A 123 -3.35 8.02 -4.54
N GLU A 124 -3.20 9.00 -3.62
CA GLU A 124 -3.90 10.29 -3.70
C GLU A 124 -3.41 11.12 -4.90
N ASP A 125 -2.09 11.18 -5.13
CA ASP A 125 -1.52 11.88 -6.29
C ASP A 125 -2.02 11.28 -7.60
N ALA A 126 -2.02 9.94 -7.70
CA ALA A 126 -2.49 9.22 -8.88
C ALA A 126 -4.00 9.42 -9.12
N ALA A 127 -4.81 9.41 -8.05
CA ALA A 127 -6.25 9.63 -8.12
C ALA A 127 -6.62 11.07 -8.50
N ASN A 128 -5.83 12.05 -8.09
CA ASN A 128 -6.07 13.47 -8.36
C ASN A 128 -5.46 13.95 -9.69
N ALA A 129 -4.65 13.14 -10.35
CA ALA A 129 -4.06 13.51 -11.64
C ALA A 129 -5.11 13.52 -12.75
N ALA A 130 -5.35 14.69 -13.36
CA ALA A 130 -6.45 14.91 -14.30
C ALA A 130 -6.41 14.01 -15.57
N ASP A 131 -5.21 13.57 -15.95
CA ASP A 131 -4.97 12.77 -17.16
C ASP A 131 -4.90 11.26 -16.87
N TYR A 132 -5.10 10.85 -15.62
CA TYR A 132 -5.01 9.45 -15.24
C TYR A 132 -6.38 8.82 -15.04
N GLU A 133 -6.52 7.59 -15.51
CA GLU A 133 -7.57 6.68 -15.10
C GLU A 133 -7.03 5.88 -13.91
N PHE A 134 -7.64 6.07 -12.73
CA PHE A 134 -7.26 5.47 -11.45
C PHE A 134 -8.35 4.50 -10.97
N SER A 135 -7.94 3.39 -10.36
CA SER A 135 -8.88 2.44 -9.73
C SER A 135 -8.19 1.61 -8.65
N PHE A 136 -8.80 1.52 -7.48
CA PHE A 136 -8.46 0.44 -6.54
C PHE A 136 -8.89 -0.90 -7.11
N VAL A 137 -8.11 -1.94 -6.84
CA VAL A 137 -8.36 -3.29 -7.36
C VAL A 137 -8.43 -4.31 -6.23
N GLU A 138 -9.34 -5.27 -6.37
CA GLU A 138 -9.37 -6.43 -5.48
C GLU A 138 -8.19 -7.36 -5.81
N SER A 139 -7.31 -7.56 -4.85
CA SER A 139 -6.11 -8.39 -5.00
C SER A 139 -5.70 -9.04 -3.68
N SER A 140 -4.65 -9.85 -3.69
CA SER A 140 -4.03 -10.41 -2.49
C SER A 140 -3.18 -9.40 -1.71
N VAL A 141 -3.02 -8.19 -2.24
CA VAL A 141 -2.26 -7.10 -1.62
C VAL A 141 -3.23 -5.99 -1.27
N ASP A 142 -3.39 -5.72 0.01
CA ASP A 142 -4.30 -4.68 0.48
C ASP A 142 -3.88 -3.30 -0.03
N GLY A 143 -4.86 -2.50 -0.42
CA GLY A 143 -4.62 -1.14 -0.91
C GLY A 143 -4.04 -1.05 -2.32
N MET A 144 -3.91 -2.17 -3.07
CA MET A 144 -3.42 -2.12 -4.44
C MET A 144 -4.35 -1.30 -5.34
N TYR A 145 -3.74 -0.50 -6.20
CA TYR A 145 -4.45 0.29 -7.20
C TYR A 145 -3.74 0.26 -8.55
N THR A 146 -4.48 0.62 -9.58
CA THR A 146 -3.93 0.81 -10.93
C THR A 146 -4.14 2.23 -11.41
N PHE A 147 -3.22 2.71 -12.23
CA PHE A 147 -3.39 3.96 -12.96
C PHE A 147 -2.72 3.90 -14.32
N LYS A 148 -3.26 4.65 -15.26
CA LYS A 148 -2.73 4.80 -16.61
C LYS A 148 -3.07 6.17 -17.17
N ASN A 149 -2.22 6.67 -18.06
CA ASN A 149 -2.52 7.87 -18.85
C ASN A 149 -2.98 7.45 -20.26
N PRO A 150 -4.28 7.41 -20.54
CA PRO A 150 -4.81 6.92 -21.82
C PRO A 150 -4.47 7.85 -23.01
N ILE A 151 -4.13 9.11 -22.72
CA ILE A 151 -3.75 10.09 -23.74
C ILE A 151 -2.29 9.91 -24.13
N ALA A 152 -1.40 9.80 -23.14
CA ALA A 152 0.04 9.68 -23.38
C ALA A 152 0.44 8.27 -23.84
N ASN A 153 -0.10 7.23 -23.21
CA ASN A 153 0.15 5.83 -23.59
C ASN A 153 -1.01 4.92 -23.15
N PRO A 154 -2.02 4.70 -24.00
CA PRO A 154 -3.19 3.87 -23.66
C PRO A 154 -2.86 2.38 -23.47
N TYR A 155 -1.68 1.94 -23.86
CA TYR A 155 -1.21 0.56 -23.77
C TYR A 155 -0.22 0.33 -22.63
N MET A 156 -0.14 1.27 -21.70
CA MET A 156 0.65 1.16 -20.49
C MET A 156 -0.26 1.26 -19.28
N CYS A 157 0.00 0.44 -18.27
CA CYS A 157 -0.65 0.52 -16.98
C CYS A 157 0.37 0.24 -15.87
N ILE A 158 0.19 0.88 -14.74
CA ILE A 158 0.97 0.68 -13.52
C ILE A 158 0.04 0.12 -12.47
N ALA A 159 0.42 -0.99 -11.83
CA ALA A 159 -0.16 -1.45 -10.59
C ALA A 159 0.78 -1.08 -9.46
N GLN A 160 0.28 -0.47 -8.40
CA GLN A 160 1.06 0.03 -7.27
C GLN A 160 0.37 -0.27 -5.95
N VAL A 161 1.17 -0.40 -4.92
CA VAL A 161 0.75 -0.35 -3.51
C VAL A 161 1.62 0.65 -2.78
N ASP A 162 1.02 1.44 -1.88
CA ASP A 162 1.76 2.38 -1.05
C ASP A 162 2.40 1.64 0.12
N THR A 163 3.65 1.98 0.42
CA THR A 163 4.44 1.44 1.53
C THR A 163 5.04 2.58 2.32
N GLN A 164 5.52 2.33 3.53
CA GLN A 164 6.17 3.36 4.34
C GLN A 164 7.43 3.97 3.69
N ARG A 165 8.00 3.31 2.66
CA ARG A 165 9.18 3.76 1.92
C ARG A 165 8.89 4.10 0.46
N GLY A 166 7.68 4.61 0.16
CA GLY A 166 7.23 4.95 -1.19
C GLY A 166 6.34 3.89 -1.82
N GLY A 167 5.88 4.12 -3.03
CA GLY A 167 5.08 3.15 -3.77
C GLY A 167 5.94 2.04 -4.38
N LEU A 168 5.60 0.77 -4.14
CA LEU A 168 6.15 -0.35 -4.89
C LEU A 168 5.21 -0.69 -6.05
N ALA A 169 5.72 -0.68 -7.27
CA ALA A 169 4.87 -0.79 -8.46
C ALA A 169 5.47 -1.69 -9.55
N ILE A 170 4.57 -2.23 -10.38
CA ILE A 170 4.92 -2.88 -11.65
C ILE A 170 4.23 -2.13 -12.79
N GLY A 171 5.04 -1.62 -13.70
CA GLY A 171 4.61 -1.01 -14.95
C GLY A 171 4.66 -2.02 -16.10
N ILE A 172 3.55 -2.15 -16.81
CA ILE A 172 3.43 -2.99 -18.01
C ILE A 172 3.10 -2.11 -19.22
N SER A 173 3.86 -2.28 -20.28
CA SER A 173 3.59 -1.65 -21.58
C SER A 173 3.49 -2.71 -22.67
N VAL A 174 2.44 -2.62 -23.49
CA VAL A 174 2.19 -3.55 -24.60
C VAL A 174 2.43 -2.85 -25.95
N SER A 175 3.14 -3.51 -26.85
CA SER A 175 3.49 -2.97 -28.17
C SER A 175 3.03 -3.86 -29.32
N GLY A 176 3.14 -3.35 -30.56
CA GLY A 176 2.86 -4.11 -31.77
C GLY A 176 1.42 -4.62 -31.91
N LEU A 177 1.27 -5.76 -32.53
CA LEU A 177 -0.04 -6.38 -32.85
C LEU A 177 -0.79 -6.95 -31.63
N LYS A 178 -0.15 -6.98 -30.45
CA LYS A 178 -0.76 -7.48 -29.22
C LYS A 178 -1.51 -6.41 -28.42
N LYS A 179 -1.42 -5.15 -28.79
CA LYS A 179 -2.01 -4.01 -28.07
C LYS A 179 -3.48 -4.17 -27.72
N GLU A 180 -4.26 -4.80 -28.58
CA GLU A 180 -5.70 -4.99 -28.37
C GLU A 180 -6.07 -6.35 -27.74
N LYS A 181 -5.07 -7.21 -27.53
CA LYS A 181 -5.29 -8.56 -27.01
C LYS A 181 -4.88 -8.74 -25.57
N ILE A 182 -4.00 -7.87 -25.08
CA ILE A 182 -3.43 -7.91 -23.74
C ILE A 182 -3.90 -6.67 -22.98
N ASP A 183 -4.51 -6.90 -21.84
CA ASP A 183 -4.85 -5.83 -20.89
C ASP A 183 -3.64 -5.56 -19.98
N PRO A 184 -2.93 -4.44 -20.14
CA PRO A 184 -1.73 -4.16 -19.35
C PRO A 184 -2.02 -4.03 -17.85
N CYS A 185 -3.22 -3.56 -17.45
CA CYS A 185 -3.56 -3.43 -16.04
C CYS A 185 -3.72 -4.81 -15.38
N LYS A 186 -4.39 -5.75 -16.05
CA LYS A 186 -4.51 -7.12 -15.52
C LYS A 186 -3.16 -7.80 -15.37
N VAL A 187 -2.25 -7.60 -16.34
CA VAL A 187 -0.90 -8.16 -16.25
C VAL A 187 -0.14 -7.52 -15.08
N ALA A 188 -0.15 -6.19 -14.95
CA ALA A 188 0.53 -5.48 -13.86
C ALA A 188 0.03 -5.93 -12.47
N VAL A 189 -1.28 -6.04 -12.28
CA VAL A 189 -1.91 -6.54 -11.03
C VAL A 189 -1.47 -7.97 -10.74
N SER A 190 -1.48 -8.85 -11.74
CA SER A 190 -1.05 -10.24 -11.57
C SER A 190 0.42 -10.35 -11.17
N GLU A 191 1.29 -9.59 -11.81
CA GLU A 191 2.74 -9.59 -11.54
C GLU A 191 3.06 -9.05 -10.14
N LEU A 192 2.44 -7.95 -9.71
CA LEU A 192 2.65 -7.40 -8.36
C LEU A 192 2.09 -8.35 -7.29
N SER A 193 0.94 -8.97 -7.54
CA SER A 193 0.39 -10.00 -6.66
C SER A 193 1.27 -11.25 -6.59
N ASN A 194 1.92 -11.63 -7.69
CA ASN A 194 2.87 -12.74 -7.71
C ASN A 194 4.11 -12.44 -6.88
N LEU A 195 4.67 -11.22 -7.04
CA LEU A 195 5.80 -10.78 -6.24
C LEU A 195 5.47 -10.84 -4.74
N TYR A 196 4.33 -10.28 -4.33
CA TYR A 196 3.90 -10.30 -2.94
C TYR A 196 3.78 -11.73 -2.38
N ARG A 197 3.16 -12.62 -3.15
CA ARG A 197 2.96 -14.00 -2.72
C ARG A 197 4.25 -14.81 -2.65
N SER A 198 5.17 -14.61 -3.60
CA SER A 198 6.45 -15.32 -3.60
C SER A 198 7.32 -14.91 -2.42
N ILE A 199 7.31 -13.62 -2.03
CA ILE A 199 8.06 -13.11 -0.90
C ILE A 199 7.48 -13.58 0.44
N ASN A 200 6.14 -13.63 0.56
CA ASN A 200 5.50 -13.89 1.84
C ASN A 200 5.17 -15.38 2.10
N ASN A 201 5.33 -16.26 1.10
CA ASN A 201 5.04 -17.71 1.23
C ASN A 201 6.26 -18.60 0.93
N GLY A 202 7.45 -17.99 0.80
CA GLY A 202 8.72 -18.66 0.55
C GLY A 202 9.33 -19.40 1.75
#